data_185f4eedb19c08b220afb8d11d27d5b9
#
_entry.id   185f4eedb19c08b220afb8d11d27d5b9
#
_cell.length_a   1.000
_cell.length_b   1.000
_cell.length_c   1.000
_cell.angle_alpha   90.00
_cell.angle_beta   90.00
_cell.angle_gamma   90.00
#
_symmetry.space_group_name_H-M   'P 1'
#
loop_
_entity.id
_entity.type
_entity.pdbx_description
1 polymer ?
#
loop_
_entity_poly.entity_id
_entity_poly.type
_entity_poly.pdbx_seq_one_letter_code
_entity_poly.pdbx_strand_id
1 'polypeptide(L)'
;MIRLDTYETEKYWEEGVVTAEASAFFITPDGLAVTNCHSIEDSVRATATLSTGDVYPVESVVYYDAGIDIAVIRISKTALKGHDTTEFACLDIAPSGTGDLRTGDTVYAIGNPLGLGLAVSAGVISATERQVDRYELPCVMSTADISEGSSGGALLNVYGQAVAVTTGAYVYGNSMYLAVPIDPVLSADLTGEGQSLSAVSEALRVEA
;
A
#
# COMPACT_ATOMS: atom_id res chain seq x y z
N MET A 1 0.40 -9.88 2.05
CA MET A 1 -0.38 -8.72 2.57
C MET A 1 0.01 -8.46 4.01
N ILE A 2 0.02 -7.20 4.40
CA ILE A 2 0.51 -6.70 5.67
C ILE A 2 -0.48 -5.69 6.21
N ARG A 3 -0.71 -5.67 7.53
CA ARG A 3 -1.22 -4.50 8.23
C ARG A 3 -0.03 -3.58 8.52
N LEU A 4 -0.13 -2.33 8.11
CA LEU A 4 0.84 -1.29 8.40
C LEU A 4 0.32 -0.43 9.54
N ASP A 5 1.02 -0.42 10.66
CA ASP A 5 0.71 0.44 11.81
C ASP A 5 1.73 1.57 11.83
N THR A 6 1.29 2.83 11.93
CA THR A 6 2.15 4.01 11.93
C THR A 6 2.11 4.76 13.25
N TYR A 7 3.18 5.52 13.53
CA TYR A 7 3.40 6.24 14.78
C TYR A 7 3.88 7.65 14.46
N GLU A 8 3.11 8.67 14.83
CA GLU A 8 3.43 10.09 14.54
C GLU A 8 4.62 10.63 15.31
N THR A 9 4.93 10.05 16.47
CA THR A 9 6.02 10.53 17.34
C THR A 9 6.82 9.36 17.92
N GLU A 10 8.10 9.60 18.27
CA GLU A 10 8.91 8.62 18.99
C GLU A 10 8.26 8.24 20.33
N LYS A 11 7.58 9.16 20.99
CA LYS A 11 6.84 8.89 22.23
C LYS A 11 5.74 7.85 21.99
N TYR A 12 4.93 8.00 20.92
CA TYR A 12 3.88 7.04 20.60
C TYR A 12 4.46 5.68 20.21
N TRP A 13 5.61 5.67 19.54
CA TRP A 13 6.35 4.45 19.26
C TRP A 13 6.77 3.73 20.55
N GLU A 14 7.38 4.44 21.52
CA GLU A 14 7.82 3.88 22.79
C GLU A 14 6.64 3.39 23.66
N GLU A 15 5.51 4.09 23.63
CA GLU A 15 4.29 3.74 24.36
C GLU A 15 3.44 2.68 23.62
N GLY A 16 3.76 2.34 22.36
CA GLY A 16 2.98 1.40 21.55
C GLY A 16 1.61 1.94 21.10
N VAL A 17 1.48 3.27 20.99
CA VAL A 17 0.24 3.94 20.60
C VAL A 17 0.23 4.11 19.08
N VAL A 18 -0.50 3.23 18.38
CA VAL A 18 -0.72 3.30 16.93
C VAL A 18 -1.57 4.53 16.61
N THR A 19 -1.13 5.35 15.66
CA THR A 19 -1.84 6.57 15.24
C THR A 19 -2.68 6.38 14.00
N ALA A 20 -2.24 5.50 13.08
CA ALA A 20 -3.05 5.10 11.94
C ALA A 20 -2.74 3.65 11.53
N GLU A 21 -3.73 3.03 10.88
CA GLU A 21 -3.62 1.68 10.31
C GLU A 21 -3.87 1.75 8.80
N ALA A 22 -3.08 1.01 8.04
CA ALA A 22 -3.17 0.88 6.59
C ALA A 22 -2.83 -0.54 6.14
N SER A 23 -2.76 -0.73 4.84
CA SER A 23 -2.33 -1.97 4.22
C SER A 23 -1.03 -1.78 3.45
N ALA A 24 -0.29 -2.85 3.25
CA ALA A 24 0.81 -2.94 2.31
C ALA A 24 0.93 -4.38 1.78
N PHE A 25 1.71 -4.57 0.71
CA PHE A 25 1.98 -5.90 0.19
C PHE A 25 3.42 -6.01 -0.30
N PHE A 26 4.05 -7.14 0.02
CA PHE A 26 5.40 -7.42 -0.45
C PHE A 26 5.42 -7.67 -1.96
N ILE A 27 6.44 -7.10 -2.61
CA ILE A 27 6.74 -7.28 -4.02
C ILE A 27 8.06 -8.01 -4.24
N THR A 28 8.89 -8.13 -3.20
CA THR A 28 10.14 -8.90 -3.25
C THR A 28 10.34 -9.74 -1.99
N PRO A 29 11.04 -10.89 -2.08
CA PRO A 29 11.29 -11.74 -0.92
C PRO A 29 12.23 -11.10 0.11
N ASP A 30 13.01 -10.09 -0.28
CA ASP A 30 13.95 -9.39 0.60
C ASP A 30 13.33 -8.26 1.41
N GLY A 31 12.02 -8.02 1.25
CA GLY A 31 11.26 -7.15 2.15
C GLY A 31 10.81 -5.83 1.56
N LEU A 32 10.87 -5.62 0.24
CA LEU A 32 10.23 -4.46 -0.36
C LEU A 32 8.71 -4.66 -0.42
N ALA A 33 7.99 -3.65 0.04
CA ALA A 33 6.53 -3.65 0.05
C ALA A 33 5.97 -2.33 -0.47
N VAL A 34 4.85 -2.41 -1.19
CA VAL A 34 4.12 -1.25 -1.73
C VAL A 34 3.02 -0.84 -0.76
N THR A 35 2.82 0.47 -0.60
CA THR A 35 1.72 1.10 0.11
C THR A 35 1.39 2.46 -0.52
N ASN A 36 0.48 3.24 0.05
CA ASN A 36 0.24 4.64 -0.36
C ASN A 36 1.15 5.62 0.39
N CYS A 37 1.42 6.80 -0.21
CA CYS A 37 2.11 7.89 0.46
C CYS A 37 1.32 8.40 1.67
N HIS A 38 -0.01 8.62 1.52
CA HIS A 38 -0.85 9.08 2.62
C HIS A 38 -0.90 8.09 3.80
N SER A 39 -0.56 6.80 3.57
CA SER A 39 -0.49 5.79 4.64
C SER A 39 0.75 5.92 5.53
N ILE A 40 1.77 6.64 5.08
CA ILE A 40 3.02 6.90 5.82
C ILE A 40 3.28 8.39 6.07
N GLU A 41 2.44 9.25 5.52
CA GLU A 41 2.40 10.67 5.84
C GLU A 41 2.28 10.82 7.37
N ASP A 42 2.74 11.86 7.96
CA ASP A 42 2.65 12.09 9.41
C ASP A 42 3.27 11.00 10.33
N SER A 43 4.12 10.11 9.82
CA SER A 43 4.71 9.06 10.63
C SER A 43 6.23 9.17 10.76
N VAL A 44 6.76 8.91 11.96
CA VAL A 44 8.20 8.80 12.21
C VAL A 44 8.67 7.34 12.27
N ARG A 45 7.76 6.43 12.62
CA ARG A 45 7.97 4.98 12.69
C ARG A 45 6.77 4.24 12.12
N ALA A 46 7.02 3.02 11.63
CA ALA A 46 5.95 2.10 11.24
C ALA A 46 6.35 0.65 11.49
N THR A 47 5.35 -0.20 11.66
CA THR A 47 5.51 -1.65 11.74
C THR A 47 4.63 -2.36 10.73
N ALA A 48 5.13 -3.49 10.26
CA ALA A 48 4.42 -4.42 9.38
C ALA A 48 4.02 -5.65 10.19
N THR A 49 2.71 -5.89 10.32
CA THR A 49 2.16 -7.06 11.01
C THR A 49 1.66 -8.05 9.99
N LEU A 50 2.18 -9.27 10.02
CA LEU A 50 1.73 -10.38 9.17
C LEU A 50 0.49 -11.07 9.72
N SER A 51 -0.19 -11.86 8.89
CA SER A 51 -1.32 -12.71 9.31
C SER A 51 -0.95 -13.77 10.36
N THR A 52 0.33 -14.10 10.49
CA THR A 52 0.88 -14.97 11.54
C THR A 52 0.92 -14.29 12.91
N GLY A 53 0.82 -12.97 12.96
CA GLY A 53 1.00 -12.14 14.16
C GLY A 53 2.45 -11.72 14.40
N ASP A 54 3.39 -12.08 13.52
CA ASP A 54 4.76 -11.60 13.56
C ASP A 54 4.79 -10.12 13.15
N VAL A 55 5.61 -9.32 13.85
CA VAL A 55 5.70 -7.85 13.67
C VAL A 55 7.13 -7.47 13.33
N TYR A 56 7.30 -6.74 12.26
CA TYR A 56 8.59 -6.29 11.74
C TYR A 56 8.64 -4.76 11.62
N PRO A 57 9.78 -4.11 11.90
CA PRO A 57 9.89 -2.66 11.71
C PRO A 57 10.04 -2.32 10.23
N VAL A 58 9.51 -1.17 9.84
CA VAL A 58 9.84 -0.52 8.56
C VAL A 58 11.19 0.18 8.74
N GLU A 59 12.16 -0.16 7.89
CA GLU A 59 13.53 0.37 7.96
C GLU A 59 13.67 1.68 7.19
N SER A 60 13.10 1.75 6.00
CA SER A 60 13.23 2.91 5.12
C SER A 60 12.10 3.00 4.09
N VAL A 61 11.97 4.15 3.45
CA VAL A 61 11.19 4.39 2.25
C VAL A 61 12.17 4.44 1.07
N VAL A 62 12.06 3.48 0.16
CA VAL A 62 12.98 3.31 -0.98
C VAL A 62 12.55 4.17 -2.18
N TYR A 63 11.25 4.31 -2.35
CA TYR A 63 10.63 5.13 -3.39
C TYR A 63 9.34 5.74 -2.84
N TYR A 64 9.05 6.97 -3.25
CA TYR A 64 7.73 7.57 -3.05
C TYR A 64 7.43 8.60 -4.13
N ASP A 65 6.17 8.78 -4.42
CA ASP A 65 5.64 9.81 -5.30
C ASP A 65 4.28 10.28 -4.76
N ALA A 66 4.27 11.49 -4.21
CA ALA A 66 3.08 12.08 -3.59
C ALA A 66 1.98 12.38 -4.61
N GLY A 67 2.36 12.79 -5.84
CA GLY A 67 1.42 13.12 -6.91
C GLY A 67 0.57 11.93 -7.36
N ILE A 68 1.10 10.73 -7.25
CA ILE A 68 0.39 9.48 -7.59
C ILE A 68 0.03 8.64 -6.36
N ASP A 69 0.39 9.09 -5.16
CA ASP A 69 0.08 8.44 -3.89
C ASP A 69 0.63 7.00 -3.77
N ILE A 70 1.88 6.76 -4.20
CA ILE A 70 2.56 5.47 -4.08
C ILE A 70 3.86 5.62 -3.28
N ALA A 71 4.10 4.67 -2.38
CA ALA A 71 5.37 4.49 -1.69
C ALA A 71 5.82 3.02 -1.72
N VAL A 72 7.14 2.81 -1.80
CA VAL A 72 7.77 1.50 -1.60
C VAL A 72 8.64 1.59 -0.36
N ILE A 73 8.31 0.75 0.61
CA ILE A 73 8.98 0.67 1.92
C ILE A 73 9.83 -0.60 2.02
N ARG A 74 10.90 -0.53 2.78
CA ARG A 74 11.73 -1.68 3.14
C ARG A 74 11.39 -2.13 4.55
N ILE A 75 11.08 -3.40 4.68
CA ILE A 75 10.72 -4.05 5.95
C ILE A 75 11.86 -4.95 6.37
N SER A 76 12.29 -4.84 7.63
CA SER A 76 13.31 -5.68 8.24
C SER A 76 12.91 -7.15 8.21
N LYS A 77 13.90 -8.03 8.13
CA LYS A 77 13.69 -9.47 8.32
C LYS A 77 13.84 -9.90 9.78
N THR A 78 14.31 -8.97 10.63
CA THR A 78 14.40 -9.17 12.08
C THR A 78 13.12 -8.67 12.74
N ALA A 79 12.41 -9.56 13.40
CA ALA A 79 11.13 -9.27 14.02
C ALA A 79 11.29 -8.45 15.32
N LEU A 80 10.38 -7.50 15.54
CA LEU A 80 10.17 -6.88 16.86
C LEU A 80 9.40 -7.81 17.79
N LYS A 81 8.51 -8.62 17.19
CA LYS A 81 7.72 -9.62 17.91
C LYS A 81 7.48 -10.81 16.98
N GLY A 82 7.60 -12.01 17.55
CA GLY A 82 7.43 -13.25 16.81
C GLY A 82 8.76 -13.82 16.34
N HIS A 83 8.87 -14.18 15.06
CA HIS A 83 10.00 -14.92 14.51
C HIS A 83 10.67 -14.11 13.39
N ASP A 84 12.00 -14.12 13.36
CA ASP A 84 12.76 -13.62 12.22
C ASP A 84 12.45 -14.45 10.98
N THR A 85 12.59 -13.83 9.80
CA THR A 85 12.42 -14.53 8.53
C THR A 85 13.64 -14.37 7.63
N THR A 86 13.88 -15.32 6.75
CA THR A 86 14.89 -15.20 5.69
C THR A 86 14.30 -14.61 4.42
N GLU A 87 12.98 -14.76 4.22
CA GLU A 87 12.28 -14.26 3.05
C GLU A 87 10.79 -14.03 3.36
N PHE A 88 10.17 -13.11 2.62
CA PHE A 88 8.75 -12.86 2.66
C PHE A 88 8.06 -13.45 1.43
N ALA A 89 6.84 -13.96 1.61
CA ALA A 89 5.97 -14.28 0.49
C ALA A 89 5.50 -12.97 -0.17
N CYS A 90 5.72 -12.83 -1.47
CA CYS A 90 5.42 -11.62 -2.23
C CYS A 90 4.35 -11.87 -3.30
N LEU A 91 3.74 -10.78 -3.77
CA LEU A 91 2.86 -10.75 -4.93
C LEU A 91 3.69 -10.43 -6.18
N ASP A 92 3.36 -11.08 -7.29
CA ASP A 92 3.83 -10.63 -8.60
C ASP A 92 3.09 -9.36 -8.99
N ILE A 93 3.80 -8.41 -9.61
CA ILE A 93 3.19 -7.27 -10.28
C ILE A 93 2.91 -7.69 -11.73
N ALA A 94 1.72 -7.35 -12.25
CA ALA A 94 1.41 -7.57 -13.66
C ALA A 94 2.44 -6.83 -14.55
N PRO A 95 3.07 -7.48 -15.53
CA PRO A 95 4.14 -6.86 -16.34
C PRO A 95 3.69 -5.60 -17.10
N SER A 96 2.41 -5.53 -17.44
CA SER A 96 1.79 -4.39 -18.13
C SER A 96 1.15 -3.39 -17.15
N GLY A 97 1.31 -3.58 -15.83
CA GLY A 97 0.61 -2.77 -14.83
C GLY A 97 -0.88 -2.72 -15.12
N THR A 98 -1.42 -1.52 -15.34
CA THR A 98 -2.82 -1.28 -15.71
C THR A 98 -3.09 -1.40 -17.22
N GLY A 99 -2.06 -1.50 -18.07
CA GLY A 99 -2.18 -1.39 -19.53
C GLY A 99 -3.08 -2.45 -20.22
N ASP A 100 -3.22 -3.62 -19.60
CA ASP A 100 -4.08 -4.71 -20.13
C ASP A 100 -5.48 -4.73 -19.51
N LEU A 101 -5.78 -3.87 -18.52
CA LEU A 101 -7.08 -3.80 -17.87
C LEU A 101 -8.16 -3.25 -18.80
N ARG A 102 -9.35 -3.83 -18.72
CA ARG A 102 -10.54 -3.40 -19.44
C ARG A 102 -11.74 -3.29 -18.51
N THR A 103 -12.63 -2.36 -18.82
CA THR A 103 -13.92 -2.26 -18.13
C THR A 103 -14.68 -3.59 -18.24
N GLY A 104 -15.13 -4.11 -17.11
CA GLY A 104 -15.77 -5.42 -16.98
C GLY A 104 -14.83 -6.55 -16.53
N ASP A 105 -13.51 -6.34 -16.53
CA ASP A 105 -12.57 -7.34 -16.01
C ASP A 105 -12.79 -7.58 -14.52
N THR A 106 -12.76 -8.85 -14.12
CA THR A 106 -12.85 -9.23 -12.71
C THR A 106 -11.57 -8.88 -11.98
N VAL A 107 -11.71 -8.27 -10.83
CA VAL A 107 -10.59 -7.91 -9.93
C VAL A 107 -10.91 -8.27 -8.48
N TYR A 108 -9.84 -8.38 -7.68
CA TYR A 108 -9.92 -8.66 -6.25
C TYR A 108 -9.13 -7.58 -5.50
N ALA A 109 -9.79 -6.88 -4.59
CA ALA A 109 -9.11 -5.98 -3.66
C ALA A 109 -8.75 -6.75 -2.39
N ILE A 110 -7.50 -6.63 -1.95
CA ILE A 110 -6.99 -7.29 -0.74
C ILE A 110 -6.38 -6.23 0.16
N GLY A 111 -6.81 -6.20 1.42
CA GLY A 111 -6.33 -5.24 2.42
C GLY A 111 -6.65 -5.69 3.83
N ASN A 112 -6.46 -4.80 4.79
CA ASN A 112 -6.78 -4.98 6.20
C ASN A 112 -7.85 -3.96 6.65
N PRO A 113 -9.09 -4.09 6.17
CA PRO A 113 -10.15 -3.13 6.48
C PRO A 113 -10.41 -3.05 7.98
N LEU A 114 -10.43 -1.84 8.53
CA LEU A 114 -10.72 -1.54 9.94
C LEU A 114 -9.82 -2.29 10.94
N GLY A 115 -8.63 -2.71 10.54
CA GLY A 115 -7.74 -3.50 11.42
C GLY A 115 -8.28 -4.89 11.79
N LEU A 116 -9.37 -5.34 11.14
CA LEU A 116 -10.04 -6.60 11.47
C LEU A 116 -9.37 -7.85 10.90
N GLY A 117 -8.25 -7.68 10.21
CA GLY A 117 -7.49 -8.74 9.56
C GLY A 117 -7.63 -8.71 8.04
N LEU A 118 -6.91 -9.62 7.40
CA LEU A 118 -6.90 -9.72 5.94
C LEU A 118 -8.30 -10.00 5.40
N ALA A 119 -8.77 -9.15 4.50
CA ALA A 119 -10.02 -9.33 3.77
C ALA A 119 -9.79 -9.27 2.26
N VAL A 120 -10.63 -10.01 1.55
CA VAL A 120 -10.66 -10.05 0.07
C VAL A 120 -12.06 -9.70 -0.37
N SER A 121 -12.19 -8.70 -1.25
CA SER A 121 -13.43 -8.39 -1.93
C SER A 121 -13.27 -8.59 -3.44
N ALA A 122 -14.33 -9.06 -4.10
CA ALA A 122 -14.37 -9.27 -5.54
C ALA A 122 -15.24 -8.20 -6.20
N GLY A 123 -14.82 -7.75 -7.37
CA GLY A 123 -15.58 -6.79 -8.17
C GLY A 123 -15.14 -6.80 -9.62
N VAL A 124 -15.56 -5.77 -10.35
CA VAL A 124 -15.15 -5.56 -11.73
C VAL A 124 -14.58 -4.16 -11.92
N ILE A 125 -13.71 -4.01 -12.90
CA ILE A 125 -13.25 -2.69 -13.36
C ILE A 125 -14.45 -1.93 -13.93
N SER A 126 -14.76 -0.77 -13.35
CA SER A 126 -15.81 0.12 -13.85
C SER A 126 -15.27 1.26 -14.71
N ALA A 127 -13.99 1.64 -14.52
CA ALA A 127 -13.25 2.52 -15.42
C ALA A 127 -11.73 2.28 -15.25
N THR A 128 -10.99 2.31 -16.35
CA THR A 128 -9.53 2.15 -16.35
C THR A 128 -8.77 3.47 -16.21
N GLU A 129 -9.40 4.58 -16.54
CA GLU A 129 -8.83 5.93 -16.54
C GLU A 129 -9.83 6.92 -15.94
N ARG A 130 -9.90 6.97 -14.60
CA ARG A 130 -10.72 7.94 -13.89
C ARG A 130 -9.87 9.09 -13.39
N GLN A 131 -10.01 10.27 -14.00
CA GLN A 131 -9.35 11.47 -13.50
C GLN A 131 -9.94 11.88 -12.15
N VAL A 132 -9.05 12.07 -11.18
CA VAL A 132 -9.37 12.55 -9.84
C VAL A 132 -8.40 13.66 -9.51
N ASP A 133 -8.89 14.86 -9.16
CA ASP A 133 -8.07 16.07 -9.00
C ASP A 133 -6.92 15.93 -8.00
N ARG A 134 -7.03 14.98 -7.08
CA ARG A 134 -6.01 14.70 -6.07
C ARG A 134 -4.77 14.00 -6.64
N TYR A 135 -4.89 13.29 -7.76
CA TYR A 135 -3.82 12.44 -8.30
C TYR A 135 -3.38 12.90 -9.69
N GLU A 136 -2.08 12.88 -9.95
CA GLU A 136 -1.51 13.25 -11.25
C GLU A 136 -1.82 12.22 -12.33
N LEU A 137 -1.90 10.93 -11.97
CA LEU A 137 -2.29 9.87 -12.89
C LEU A 137 -3.76 9.49 -12.72
N PRO A 138 -4.45 9.12 -13.82
CA PRO A 138 -5.80 8.60 -13.73
C PRO A 138 -5.86 7.33 -12.89
N CYS A 139 -6.86 7.24 -12.01
CA CYS A 139 -7.10 6.06 -11.20
C CYS A 139 -7.86 4.98 -11.95
N VAL A 140 -7.62 3.74 -11.58
CA VAL A 140 -8.50 2.62 -11.84
C VAL A 140 -9.69 2.69 -10.89
N MET A 141 -10.92 2.59 -11.42
CA MET A 141 -12.12 2.51 -10.60
C MET A 141 -12.72 1.10 -10.69
N SER A 142 -13.06 0.52 -9.55
CA SER A 142 -13.65 -0.82 -9.48
C SER A 142 -14.84 -0.86 -8.55
N THR A 143 -15.59 -1.96 -8.60
CA THR A 143 -16.68 -2.28 -7.66
C THR A 143 -16.22 -3.19 -6.52
N ALA A 144 -14.95 -3.59 -6.48
CA ALA A 144 -14.38 -4.38 -5.40
C ALA A 144 -14.31 -3.53 -4.12
N ASP A 145 -15.08 -3.94 -3.12
CA ASP A 145 -15.33 -3.16 -1.90
C ASP A 145 -14.05 -2.94 -1.10
N ILE A 146 -13.79 -1.70 -0.72
CA ILE A 146 -12.73 -1.32 0.20
C ILE A 146 -13.27 -0.38 1.29
N SER A 147 -12.59 -0.34 2.42
CA SER A 147 -12.93 0.55 3.53
C SER A 147 -11.66 1.11 4.17
N GLU A 148 -11.81 1.97 5.15
CA GLU A 148 -10.70 2.50 5.95
C GLU A 148 -9.76 1.37 6.41
N GLY A 149 -8.45 1.58 6.32
CA GLY A 149 -7.43 0.56 6.55
C GLY A 149 -7.08 -0.29 5.32
N SER A 150 -7.89 -0.27 4.25
CA SER A 150 -7.56 -0.94 2.98
C SER A 150 -6.57 -0.16 2.11
N SER A 151 -6.36 1.15 2.38
CA SER A 151 -5.36 1.98 1.67
C SER A 151 -3.98 1.32 1.68
N GLY A 152 -3.31 1.29 0.53
CA GLY A 152 -2.05 0.58 0.32
C GLY A 152 -2.19 -0.92 0.05
N GLY A 153 -3.42 -1.44 0.04
CA GLY A 153 -3.69 -2.82 -0.35
C GLY A 153 -3.55 -3.05 -1.86
N ALA A 154 -3.56 -4.31 -2.27
CA ALA A 154 -3.42 -4.68 -3.67
C ALA A 154 -4.77 -4.81 -4.37
N LEU A 155 -4.90 -4.24 -5.58
CA LEU A 155 -5.91 -4.64 -6.53
C LEU A 155 -5.29 -5.68 -7.47
N LEU A 156 -5.86 -6.89 -7.49
CA LEU A 156 -5.34 -8.02 -8.25
C LEU A 156 -6.20 -8.32 -9.48
N ASN A 157 -5.55 -8.77 -10.55
CA ASN A 157 -6.23 -9.39 -11.68
C ASN A 157 -6.62 -10.85 -11.36
N VAL A 158 -7.27 -11.52 -12.30
CA VAL A 158 -7.70 -12.94 -12.17
C VAL A 158 -6.54 -13.93 -12.07
N TYR A 159 -5.31 -13.52 -12.36
CA TYR A 159 -4.10 -14.33 -12.24
C TYR A 159 -3.40 -14.14 -10.88
N GLY A 160 -3.96 -13.29 -9.99
CA GLY A 160 -3.38 -12.98 -8.69
C GLY A 160 -2.22 -11.99 -8.73
N GLN A 161 -2.04 -11.28 -9.84
CA GLN A 161 -1.00 -10.27 -10.00
C GLN A 161 -1.53 -8.89 -9.61
N ALA A 162 -0.72 -8.10 -8.92
CA ALA A 162 -1.05 -6.72 -8.57
C ALA A 162 -1.05 -5.84 -9.83
N VAL A 163 -2.15 -5.11 -10.05
CA VAL A 163 -2.33 -4.17 -11.17
C VAL A 163 -2.45 -2.73 -10.70
N ALA A 164 -2.89 -2.51 -9.45
CA ALA A 164 -3.04 -1.19 -8.86
C ALA A 164 -2.98 -1.28 -7.33
N VAL A 165 -2.85 -0.13 -6.66
CA VAL A 165 -2.81 0.02 -5.21
C VAL A 165 -4.10 0.69 -4.75
N THR A 166 -4.88 0.03 -3.88
CA THR A 166 -6.14 0.60 -3.38
C THR A 166 -5.87 1.87 -2.57
N THR A 167 -6.62 2.93 -2.82
CA THR A 167 -6.36 4.23 -2.20
C THR A 167 -7.57 4.88 -1.54
N GLY A 168 -8.77 4.70 -2.05
CA GLY A 168 -9.95 5.35 -1.47
C GLY A 168 -11.25 5.03 -2.20
N ALA A 169 -12.30 5.74 -1.79
CA ALA A 169 -13.62 5.61 -2.37
C ALA A 169 -14.20 6.99 -2.73
N TYR A 170 -15.05 7.05 -3.72
CA TYR A 170 -15.81 8.25 -4.05
C TYR A 170 -16.92 8.45 -3.00
N VAL A 171 -16.82 9.53 -2.22
CA VAL A 171 -17.67 9.75 -1.03
C VAL A 171 -19.16 9.87 -1.38
N TYR A 172 -19.48 10.27 -2.60
CA TYR A 172 -20.87 10.47 -3.05
C TYR A 172 -21.38 9.36 -4.00
N GLY A 173 -20.62 8.27 -4.16
CA GLY A 173 -20.95 7.16 -5.04
C GLY A 173 -21.00 5.83 -4.31
N ASN A 174 -21.95 4.96 -4.71
CA ASN A 174 -21.97 3.57 -4.25
C ASN A 174 -21.11 2.71 -5.18
N SER A 175 -20.31 1.80 -4.61
CA SER A 175 -19.46 0.86 -5.36
C SER A 175 -18.50 1.56 -6.35
N MET A 176 -17.92 2.70 -5.92
CA MET A 176 -16.97 3.49 -6.71
C MET A 176 -15.64 3.60 -5.93
N TYR A 177 -14.86 2.53 -6.00
CA TYR A 177 -13.60 2.41 -5.29
C TYR A 177 -12.43 2.69 -6.21
N LEU A 178 -11.43 3.40 -5.70
CA LEU A 178 -10.31 3.91 -6.45
C LEU A 178 -9.02 3.15 -6.10
N ALA A 179 -8.22 2.91 -7.12
CA ALA A 179 -6.87 2.40 -6.97
C ALA A 179 -5.93 3.19 -7.90
N VAL A 180 -4.76 3.56 -7.40
CA VAL A 180 -3.73 4.22 -8.20
C VAL A 180 -2.94 3.18 -8.99
N PRO A 181 -2.53 3.49 -10.25
CA PRO A 181 -1.77 2.56 -11.08
C PRO A 181 -0.48 2.12 -10.41
N ILE A 182 -0.12 0.82 -10.52
CA ILE A 182 1.16 0.31 -10.01
C ILE A 182 2.33 0.51 -10.99
N ASP A 183 2.05 0.98 -12.20
CA ASP A 183 3.01 1.15 -13.30
C ASP A 183 4.28 1.90 -12.90
N PRO A 184 4.23 2.97 -12.09
CA PRO A 184 5.43 3.68 -11.63
C PRO A 184 6.41 2.80 -10.85
N VAL A 185 5.92 1.82 -10.09
CA VAL A 185 6.77 0.88 -9.33
C VAL A 185 7.59 -0.01 -10.27
N LEU A 186 7.03 -0.36 -11.45
CA LEU A 186 7.73 -1.18 -12.46
C LEU A 186 8.97 -0.47 -13.05
N SER A 187 8.97 0.85 -13.06
CA SER A 187 10.04 1.68 -13.63
C SER A 187 10.95 2.34 -12.60
N ALA A 188 10.58 2.27 -11.31
CA ALA A 188 11.32 2.89 -10.22
C ALA A 188 12.66 2.18 -9.97
N ASP A 189 13.69 2.94 -9.61
CA ASP A 189 14.93 2.38 -9.05
C ASP A 189 14.72 2.04 -7.57
N LEU A 190 14.60 0.76 -7.29
CA LEU A 190 14.37 0.23 -5.94
C LEU A 190 15.65 -0.34 -5.29
N THR A 191 16.83 -0.07 -5.87
CA THR A 191 18.11 -0.64 -5.40
C THR A 191 18.74 0.14 -4.24
N GLY A 192 18.30 1.38 -4.00
CA GLY A 192 18.83 2.24 -2.94
C GLY A 192 18.49 1.77 -1.52
N GLU A 193 19.23 2.30 -0.53
CA GLU A 193 18.94 2.05 0.89
C GLU A 193 17.66 2.77 1.34
N GLY A 194 17.24 3.82 0.62
CA GLY A 194 16.07 4.64 0.93
C GLY A 194 16.33 5.72 1.96
N GLN A 195 15.28 6.41 2.35
CA GLN A 195 15.26 7.47 3.36
C GLN A 195 14.50 7.01 4.60
N SER A 196 14.74 7.64 5.74
CA SER A 196 13.96 7.37 6.96
C SER A 196 12.50 7.79 6.77
N LEU A 197 11.58 7.11 7.46
CA LEU A 197 10.16 7.48 7.45
C LEU A 197 9.96 8.95 7.83
N SER A 198 10.63 9.42 8.88
CA SER A 198 10.54 10.80 9.34
C SER A 198 10.98 11.83 8.29
N ALA A 199 12.04 11.53 7.51
CA ALA A 199 12.48 12.43 6.44
C ALA A 199 11.46 12.51 5.29
N VAL A 200 10.89 11.37 4.90
CA VAL A 200 9.86 11.33 3.86
C VAL A 200 8.56 11.97 4.34
N SER A 201 8.14 11.70 5.57
CA SER A 201 6.97 12.35 6.18
C SER A 201 7.10 13.88 6.22
N GLU A 202 8.29 14.40 6.54
CA GLU A 202 8.55 15.84 6.50
C GLU A 202 8.47 16.40 5.06
N ALA A 203 9.02 15.68 4.08
CA ALA A 203 8.93 16.07 2.67
C ALA A 203 7.48 16.10 2.18
N LEU A 204 6.69 15.07 2.46
CA LEU A 204 5.28 14.98 2.07
C LEU A 204 4.44 16.13 2.64
N ARG A 205 4.71 16.56 3.88
CA ARG A 205 4.02 17.72 4.50
C ARG A 205 4.31 19.06 3.82
N VAL A 206 5.45 19.19 3.14
CA VAL A 206 5.82 20.43 2.45
C VAL A 206 5.17 20.51 1.07
N GLU A 207 4.87 19.36 0.46
CA GLU A 207 4.26 19.24 -0.86
C GLU A 207 2.72 19.28 -0.83
N ALA A 208 2.10 19.08 0.34
CA ALA A 208 0.65 19.11 0.56
C ALA A 208 0.14 20.55 0.77
#